data_dfd5add5f2cc1529683dcdba8d0cb3b9
#
_entry.id   dfd5add5f2cc1529683dcdba8d0cb3b9
#
_cell.length_a   1.000
_cell.length_b   1.000
_cell.length_c   1.000
_cell.angle_alpha   90.00
_cell.angle_beta   90.00
_cell.angle_gamma   90.00
#
_symmetry.space_group_name_H-M   'P 1'
#
loop_
_entity.id
_entity.type
_entity.pdbx_description
1 polymer ?
#
loop_
_entity_poly.entity_id
_entity_poly.type
_entity_poly.pdbx_seq_one_letter_code
_entity_poly.pdbx_strand_id
1 'polypeptide(L)'
;NLAVGSGFNDDPLWLIAGTDTYLRETGDWTILDEPTFGEGKNSWLTGTAAWTFVSISQAILGIQPTLEGLAIDPCIPAGWAGYTIKRRYRGAVYRITVENPHHVEKGIASIAVDGTPITGNVLPPAAPGTEVRVRVVMG
;
A
#
# COMPACT_ATOMS: atom_id res chain seq x y z
N ASN A 1 -26.23 1.09 17.47
CA ASN A 1 -25.40 0.45 17.88
C ASN A 1 -24.13 0.71 18.66
N LEU A 2 -23.60 -0.01 19.23
CA LEU A 2 -22.79 -0.09 20.41
C LEU A 2 -21.35 -0.41 20.05
N ALA A 3 -20.54 0.60 19.79
CA ALA A 3 -19.12 0.46 20.12
C ALA A 3 -19.09 0.30 21.65
N VAL A 4 -19.59 -0.85 22.11
CA VAL A 4 -19.75 -1.11 23.49
C VAL A 4 -18.48 -1.57 24.05
N GLY A 5 -17.86 -0.67 24.75
CA GLY A 5 -17.51 -1.12 26.06
C GLY A 5 -16.23 -1.88 26.18
N SER A 6 -15.23 -1.71 25.29
CA SER A 6 -13.86 -2.06 25.64
C SER A 6 -13.30 -1.08 26.65
N GLY A 7 -13.92 0.12 26.74
CA GLY A 7 -13.38 1.21 27.54
C GLY A 7 -12.13 1.87 26.94
N PHE A 8 -11.72 1.44 25.75
CA PHE A 8 -10.63 2.03 25.00
C PHE A 8 -11.16 3.14 24.11
N ASN A 9 -10.62 4.34 24.22
CA ASN A 9 -11.05 5.51 23.44
C ASN A 9 -10.57 5.49 21.98
N ASP A 10 -9.72 4.55 21.62
CA ASP A 10 -9.10 4.42 20.31
C ASP A 10 -9.85 3.48 19.35
N ASP A 11 -10.75 2.63 19.86
CA ASP A 11 -11.55 1.70 19.02
C ASP A 11 -12.24 2.41 17.83
N PRO A 12 -12.91 3.57 18.01
CA PRO A 12 -13.51 4.28 16.89
C PRO A 12 -12.49 4.82 15.88
N LEU A 13 -11.27 5.14 16.33
CA LEU A 13 -10.21 5.62 15.45
C LEU A 13 -9.69 4.51 14.55
N TRP A 14 -9.63 3.27 15.05
CA TRP A 14 -9.25 2.10 14.26
C TRP A 14 -10.26 1.79 13.15
N LEU A 15 -11.53 2.06 13.35
CA LEU A 15 -12.55 1.92 12.32
C LEU A 15 -12.29 2.91 11.16
N ILE A 16 -12.01 4.17 11.49
CA ILE A 16 -11.70 5.20 10.50
C ILE A 16 -10.41 4.83 9.73
N ALA A 17 -9.37 4.42 10.45
CA ALA A 17 -8.12 4.01 9.83
C ALA A 17 -8.29 2.76 8.93
N GLY A 18 -9.10 1.80 9.35
CA GLY A 18 -9.44 0.62 8.57
C GLY A 18 -10.21 0.95 7.29
N THR A 19 -11.18 1.83 7.38
CA THR A 19 -11.96 2.30 6.22
C THR A 19 -11.07 3.07 5.23
N ASP A 20 -10.25 4.00 5.71
CA ASP A 20 -9.30 4.73 4.87
C ASP A 20 -8.35 3.78 4.15
N THR A 21 -7.79 2.79 4.86
CA THR A 21 -6.94 1.76 4.27
C THR A 21 -7.67 0.94 3.21
N TYR A 22 -8.91 0.52 3.49
CA TYR A 22 -9.73 -0.23 2.53
C TYR A 22 -9.97 0.57 1.26
N LEU A 23 -10.37 1.84 1.39
CA LEU A 23 -10.62 2.73 0.25
C LEU A 23 -9.35 2.93 -0.60
N ARG A 24 -8.20 3.10 0.03
CA ARG A 24 -6.91 3.25 -0.67
C ARG A 24 -6.53 1.98 -1.44
N GLU A 25 -6.72 0.81 -0.84
CA GLU A 25 -6.35 -0.49 -1.43
C GLU A 25 -7.29 -0.90 -2.57
N THR A 26 -8.58 -0.67 -2.42
CA THR A 26 -9.60 -1.20 -3.33
C THR A 26 -10.16 -0.16 -4.30
N GLY A 27 -10.23 1.11 -3.88
CA GLY A 27 -10.97 2.16 -4.57
C GLY A 27 -12.49 1.95 -4.54
N ASP A 28 -12.99 1.08 -3.67
CA ASP A 28 -14.39 0.74 -3.55
C ASP A 28 -15.07 1.64 -2.50
N TRP A 29 -15.77 2.66 -2.98
CA TRP A 29 -16.50 3.60 -2.14
C TRP A 29 -17.84 3.06 -1.66
N THR A 30 -18.32 1.94 -2.23
CA THR A 30 -19.62 1.36 -1.86
C THR A 30 -19.64 0.83 -0.43
N ILE A 31 -18.46 0.59 0.17
CA ILE A 31 -18.33 0.23 1.58
C ILE A 31 -19.00 1.23 2.52
N LEU A 32 -19.08 2.51 2.13
CA LEU A 32 -19.71 3.55 2.94
C LEU A 32 -21.23 3.46 2.95
N ASP A 33 -21.82 2.77 1.97
CA ASP A 33 -23.26 2.56 1.82
C ASP A 33 -23.74 1.25 2.44
N GLU A 34 -22.80 0.41 2.94
CA GLU A 34 -23.15 -0.86 3.55
C GLU A 34 -23.95 -0.68 4.84
N PRO A 35 -25.07 -1.41 5.01
CA PRO A 35 -25.94 -1.28 6.19
C PRO A 35 -25.23 -1.58 7.52
N THR A 36 -24.14 -2.34 7.47
CA THR A 36 -23.34 -2.71 8.63
C THR A 36 -22.06 -1.88 8.77
N PHE A 37 -21.92 -0.82 7.97
CA PHE A 37 -20.79 0.08 8.07
C PHE A 37 -20.70 0.68 9.48
N GLY A 38 -19.53 0.60 10.07
CA GLY A 38 -19.31 1.04 11.45
C GLY A 38 -19.60 0.00 12.52
N GLU A 39 -20.08 -1.20 12.16
CA GLU A 39 -20.16 -2.30 13.11
C GLU A 39 -18.76 -2.94 13.35
N GLY A 40 -18.29 -2.86 14.58
CA GLY A 40 -17.09 -3.57 15.01
C GLY A 40 -17.34 -5.09 15.09
N LYS A 41 -16.73 -5.86 14.19
CA LYS A 41 -16.68 -7.32 14.26
C LYS A 41 -15.23 -7.76 14.52
N ASN A 42 -15.06 -8.90 15.17
CA ASN A 42 -13.77 -9.46 15.58
C ASN A 42 -12.90 -9.82 14.36
N SER A 43 -12.27 -8.82 13.71
CA SER A 43 -11.47 -9.03 12.52
C SER A 43 -9.98 -9.20 12.80
N TRP A 44 -9.46 -8.64 13.88
CA TRP A 44 -8.03 -8.68 14.21
C TRP A 44 -7.82 -9.04 15.67
N LEU A 45 -7.33 -10.24 15.92
CA LEU A 45 -6.99 -10.70 17.27
C LEU A 45 -5.64 -10.17 17.76
N THR A 46 -4.81 -9.60 16.86
CA THR A 46 -3.55 -8.95 17.21
C THR A 46 -3.22 -7.81 16.25
N GLY A 47 -3.05 -6.61 16.76
CA GLY A 47 -2.60 -5.44 16.00
C GLY A 47 -1.16 -5.58 15.50
N THR A 48 -0.32 -6.36 16.18
CA THR A 48 1.08 -6.56 15.81
C THR A 48 1.23 -7.15 14.41
N ALA A 49 0.41 -8.14 14.03
CA ALA A 49 0.48 -8.76 12.71
C ALA A 49 0.15 -7.76 11.60
N ALA A 50 -0.90 -6.95 11.77
CA ALA A 50 -1.29 -5.92 10.82
C ALA A 50 -0.22 -4.84 10.70
N TRP A 51 0.28 -4.33 11.81
CA TRP A 51 1.33 -3.30 11.83
C TRP A 51 2.64 -3.79 11.24
N THR A 52 3.01 -5.04 11.48
CA THR A 52 4.20 -5.65 10.86
C THR A 52 4.06 -5.68 9.35
N PHE A 53 2.89 -6.09 8.84
CA PHE A 53 2.61 -6.10 7.40
C PHE A 53 2.70 -4.69 6.80
N VAL A 54 2.07 -3.69 7.43
CA VAL A 54 2.12 -2.28 6.98
C VAL A 54 3.56 -1.76 7.03
N SER A 55 4.28 -1.99 8.12
CA SER A 55 5.67 -1.53 8.26
C SER A 55 6.57 -2.11 7.18
N ILE A 56 6.48 -3.40 6.90
CA ILE A 56 7.30 -4.04 5.87
C ILE A 56 6.89 -3.55 4.47
N SER A 57 5.61 -3.65 4.14
CA SER A 57 5.14 -3.39 2.77
C SER A 57 5.18 -1.91 2.40
N GLN A 58 4.81 -1.03 3.32
CA GLN A 58 4.65 0.40 3.02
C GLN A 58 5.84 1.25 3.48
N ALA A 59 6.42 0.98 4.65
CA ALA A 59 7.53 1.80 5.15
C ALA A 59 8.89 1.33 4.64
N ILE A 60 9.16 0.01 4.59
CA ILE A 60 10.45 -0.53 4.14
C ILE A 60 10.46 -0.72 2.62
N LEU A 61 9.56 -1.55 2.10
CA LEU A 61 9.49 -1.81 0.66
C LEU A 61 8.85 -0.63 -0.11
N GLY A 62 8.25 0.34 0.59
CA GLY A 62 7.77 1.58 0.02
C GLY A 62 6.63 1.44 -0.98
N ILE A 63 5.80 0.39 -0.88
CA ILE A 63 4.68 0.16 -1.79
C ILE A 63 3.41 0.63 -1.09
N GLN A 64 3.04 1.89 -1.29
CA GLN A 64 2.01 2.58 -0.52
C GLN A 64 0.76 2.82 -1.35
N PRO A 65 -0.38 2.18 -1.01
CA PRO A 65 -1.65 2.49 -1.65
C PRO A 65 -2.11 3.90 -1.26
N THR A 66 -2.53 4.67 -2.25
CA THR A 66 -3.12 6.01 -2.08
C THR A 66 -4.43 6.11 -2.83
N LEU A 67 -5.16 7.20 -2.66
CA LEU A 67 -6.41 7.42 -3.42
C LEU A 67 -6.13 7.64 -4.91
N GLU A 68 -5.00 8.26 -5.25
CA GLU A 68 -4.58 8.55 -6.63
C GLU A 68 -3.94 7.35 -7.33
N GLY A 69 -3.38 6.40 -6.58
CA GLY A 69 -2.66 5.28 -7.16
C GLY A 69 -1.76 4.55 -6.17
N LEU A 70 -0.77 3.86 -6.68
CA LEU A 70 0.21 3.14 -5.88
C LEU A 70 1.51 3.94 -5.82
N ALA A 71 1.78 4.58 -4.68
CA ALA A 71 3.01 5.33 -4.48
C ALA A 71 4.19 4.39 -4.22
N ILE A 72 5.33 4.73 -4.79
CA ILE A 72 6.59 3.99 -4.63
C ILE A 72 7.58 4.89 -3.88
N ASP A 73 8.04 4.47 -2.72
CA ASP A 73 9.01 5.20 -1.89
C ASP A 73 9.83 4.22 -1.01
N PRO A 74 10.72 3.42 -1.61
CA PRO A 74 11.49 2.42 -0.88
C PRO A 74 12.47 3.07 0.13
N CYS A 75 12.59 2.42 1.29
CA CYS A 75 13.60 2.76 2.31
C CYS A 75 14.24 1.45 2.77
N ILE A 76 15.34 1.07 2.11
CA ILE A 76 16.01 -0.23 2.29
C ILE A 76 17.46 -0.07 2.70
N PRO A 77 18.07 -1.08 3.33
CA PRO A 77 19.50 -1.05 3.65
C PRO A 77 20.36 -0.81 2.40
N ALA A 78 21.36 0.04 2.49
CA ALA A 78 22.29 0.32 1.39
C ALA A 78 22.97 -0.93 0.82
N GLY A 79 23.15 -1.98 1.64
CA GLY A 79 23.69 -3.26 1.19
C GLY A 79 22.78 -4.10 0.30
N TRP A 80 21.52 -3.71 0.13
CA TRP A 80 20.61 -4.41 -0.78
C TRP A 80 20.78 -3.88 -2.22
N ALA A 81 21.06 -4.78 -3.14
CA ALA A 81 21.14 -4.45 -4.57
C ALA A 81 19.77 -4.15 -5.20
N GLY A 82 18.70 -4.48 -4.49
CA GLY A 82 17.31 -4.29 -4.91
C GLY A 82 16.43 -5.45 -4.47
N TYR A 83 15.18 -5.44 -4.94
CA TYR A 83 14.19 -6.50 -4.69
C TYR A 83 13.13 -6.54 -5.78
N THR A 84 12.36 -7.62 -5.82
CA THR A 84 11.19 -7.75 -6.69
C THR A 84 9.96 -8.08 -5.86
N ILE A 85 8.84 -7.42 -6.15
CA ILE A 85 7.57 -7.64 -5.48
C ILE A 85 6.43 -7.78 -6.49
N LYS A 86 5.49 -8.67 -6.18
CA LYS A 86 4.22 -8.78 -6.88
C LYS A 86 3.12 -8.22 -6.00
N ARG A 87 2.54 -7.08 -6.39
CA ARG A 87 1.46 -6.42 -5.67
C ARG A 87 0.16 -6.51 -6.44
N ARG A 88 -0.89 -7.00 -5.81
CA ARG A 88 -2.25 -6.87 -6.33
C ARG A 88 -2.84 -5.56 -5.80
N TYR A 89 -3.34 -4.70 -6.69
CA TYR A 89 -3.91 -3.41 -6.33
C TYR A 89 -5.06 -3.07 -7.27
N ARG A 90 -6.25 -2.79 -6.71
CA ARG A 90 -7.50 -2.46 -7.45
C ARG A 90 -7.79 -3.41 -8.62
N GLY A 91 -7.60 -4.71 -8.40
CA GLY A 91 -7.87 -5.73 -9.40
C GLY A 91 -6.77 -5.96 -10.46
N ALA A 92 -5.78 -5.10 -10.56
CA ALA A 92 -4.59 -5.28 -11.39
C ALA A 92 -3.43 -5.93 -10.61
N VAL A 93 -2.45 -6.47 -11.33
CA VAL A 93 -1.23 -7.06 -10.76
C VAL A 93 -0.04 -6.24 -11.19
N TYR A 94 0.68 -5.65 -10.24
CA TYR A 94 1.92 -4.92 -10.47
C TYR A 94 3.11 -5.82 -10.16
N ARG A 95 4.00 -6.01 -11.14
CA ARG A 95 5.33 -6.63 -10.94
C ARG A 95 6.36 -5.51 -10.86
N ILE A 96 6.80 -5.23 -9.65
CA ILE A 96 7.69 -4.11 -9.37
C ILE A 96 9.08 -4.67 -9.11
N THR A 97 10.05 -4.25 -9.91
CA THR A 97 11.47 -4.51 -9.72
C THR A 97 12.13 -3.21 -9.30
N VAL A 98 12.72 -3.23 -8.11
CA VAL A 98 13.51 -2.12 -7.55
C VAL A 98 14.96 -2.50 -7.65
N GLU A 99 15.76 -1.63 -8.27
CA GLU A 99 17.21 -1.76 -8.42
C GLU A 99 17.89 -0.65 -7.61
N ASN A 100 18.94 -0.99 -6.88
CA ASN A 100 19.72 -0.05 -6.06
C ASN A 100 21.20 -0.05 -6.47
N PRO A 101 21.53 0.40 -7.69
CA PRO A 101 22.90 0.37 -8.19
C PRO A 101 23.83 1.36 -7.46
N HIS A 102 23.27 2.37 -6.82
CA HIS A 102 24.02 3.40 -6.11
C HIS A 102 24.14 3.14 -4.61
N HIS A 103 23.59 2.00 -4.12
CA HIS A 103 23.64 1.62 -2.71
C HIS A 103 23.14 2.72 -1.77
N VAL A 104 22.04 3.38 -2.16
CA VAL A 104 21.36 4.39 -1.34
C VAL A 104 20.31 3.71 -0.44
N GLU A 105 19.99 4.33 0.68
CA GLU A 105 18.95 3.83 1.58
C GLU A 105 17.57 4.32 1.17
N LYS A 106 17.49 5.47 0.51
CA LYS A 106 16.26 6.10 0.07
C LYS A 106 16.48 6.96 -1.17
N GLY A 107 15.39 7.28 -1.88
CA GLY A 107 15.39 8.10 -3.07
C GLY A 107 15.13 7.28 -4.33
N ILE A 108 14.56 7.94 -5.33
CA ILE A 108 14.24 7.35 -6.64
C ILE A 108 14.85 8.24 -7.73
N ALA A 109 15.71 7.64 -8.53
CA ALA A 109 16.27 8.30 -9.71
C ALA A 109 15.30 8.22 -10.91
N SER A 110 14.62 7.09 -11.10
CA SER A 110 13.66 6.93 -12.20
C SER A 110 12.65 5.81 -11.95
N ILE A 111 11.45 5.96 -12.54
CA ILE A 111 10.43 4.91 -12.63
C ILE A 111 10.01 4.76 -14.09
N ALA A 112 9.86 3.51 -14.54
CA ALA A 112 9.28 3.18 -15.83
C ALA A 112 8.13 2.17 -15.65
N VAL A 113 7.01 2.39 -16.33
CA VAL A 113 5.83 1.53 -16.36
C VAL A 113 5.70 0.96 -17.77
N ASP A 114 5.75 -0.36 -17.89
CA ASP A 114 5.74 -1.09 -19.17
C ASP A 114 6.76 -0.52 -20.18
N GLY A 115 7.92 -0.12 -19.66
CA GLY A 115 9.02 0.46 -20.44
C GLY A 115 8.91 1.96 -20.69
N THR A 116 7.81 2.62 -20.33
CA THR A 116 7.62 4.06 -20.49
C THR A 116 7.99 4.80 -19.19
N PRO A 117 8.94 5.74 -19.21
CA PRO A 117 9.26 6.57 -18.04
C PRO A 117 8.06 7.40 -17.58
N ILE A 118 7.90 7.54 -16.29
CA ILE A 118 6.89 8.40 -15.68
C ILE A 118 7.53 9.50 -14.84
N THR A 119 6.81 10.60 -14.65
CA THR A 119 7.20 11.68 -13.74
C THR A 119 6.54 11.47 -12.38
N GLY A 120 7.31 11.68 -11.30
CA GLY A 120 6.84 11.44 -9.95
C GLY A 120 6.94 9.96 -9.56
N ASN A 121 6.35 9.63 -8.43
CA ASN A 121 6.45 8.30 -7.83
C ASN A 121 5.10 7.61 -7.58
N VAL A 122 4.02 8.11 -8.15
CA VAL A 122 2.67 7.51 -8.03
C VAL A 122 2.30 6.83 -9.34
N LEU A 123 2.12 5.52 -9.28
CA LEU A 123 1.63 4.73 -10.42
C LEU A 123 0.11 4.88 -10.49
N PRO A 124 -0.45 5.31 -11.64
CA PRO A 124 -1.89 5.38 -11.80
C PRO A 124 -2.54 4.00 -11.70
N PRO A 125 -3.80 3.90 -11.25
CA PRO A 125 -4.51 2.63 -11.25
C PRO A 125 -4.64 2.05 -12.66
N ALA A 126 -4.29 0.78 -12.81
CA ALA A 126 -4.48 0.05 -14.06
C ALA A 126 -5.84 -0.67 -14.07
N ALA A 127 -6.33 -1.02 -15.27
CA ALA A 127 -7.59 -1.73 -15.42
C ALA A 127 -7.57 -3.09 -14.70
N PRO A 128 -8.67 -3.49 -14.04
CA PRO A 128 -8.76 -4.80 -13.41
C PRO A 128 -8.42 -5.94 -14.39
N GLY A 129 -7.74 -6.96 -13.89
CA GLY A 129 -7.30 -8.11 -14.70
C GLY A 129 -6.01 -7.89 -15.48
N THR A 130 -5.45 -6.68 -15.52
CA THR A 130 -4.20 -6.41 -16.23
C THR A 130 -2.96 -6.74 -15.37
N GLU A 131 -1.84 -7.01 -16.05
CA GLU A 131 -0.52 -7.12 -15.42
C GLU A 131 0.35 -5.95 -15.89
N VAL A 132 0.92 -5.20 -14.95
CA VAL A 132 1.74 -4.00 -15.17
C VAL A 132 3.16 -4.30 -14.70
N ARG A 133 4.16 -4.02 -15.53
CA ARG A 133 5.57 -4.15 -15.18
C ARG A 133 6.14 -2.79 -14.80
N VAL A 134 6.71 -2.72 -13.60
CA VAL A 134 7.28 -1.48 -13.08
C VAL A 134 8.75 -1.71 -12.79
N ARG A 135 9.59 -0.83 -13.32
CA ARG A 135 11.02 -0.80 -13.00
C ARG A 135 11.31 0.50 -12.26
N VAL A 136 11.93 0.39 -11.10
CA VAL A 136 12.32 1.50 -10.23
C VAL A 136 13.83 1.46 -10.06
N VAL A 137 14.48 2.57 -10.26
CA VAL A 137 15.92 2.73 -9.99
C VAL A 137 16.08 3.71 -8.84
N MET A 138 16.71 3.27 -7.77
CA MET A 138 17.04 4.10 -6.62
C MET A 138 18.29 4.95 -6.88
N GLY A 139 18.27 6.21 -6.36
CA GLY A 139 19.37 7.17 -6.49
C GLY A 139 19.03 8.55 -5.97
#